data_b9da84370a588008baabe3313d4b05b8
#
_entry.id   b9da84370a588008baabe3313d4b05b8
#
_cell.length_a   1.000
_cell.length_b   1.000
_cell.length_c   1.000
_cell.angle_alpha   90.00
_cell.angle_beta   90.00
_cell.angle_gamma   90.00
#
_symmetry.space_group_name_H-M   'P 1'
#
loop_
_entity.id
_entity.type
_entity.pdbx_description
1 polymer ?
#
loop_
_entity_poly.entity_id
_entity_poly.type
_entity_poly.pdbx_seq_one_letter_code
_entity_poly.pdbx_strand_id
1 'polypeptide(L)'
;MDELVREVLGDEEAWFVGGAVRDELLARRVLDVDVVCREPATAARAYAKQSGGAPFALSERHASWRVVNPGGRTVDFTPVHGTIEADLLRRDFTINAIALPVAGGEHLDPCGGQEDLQLREVRAVSESVFEDDPLRLVRAVRLADELDFTVAPMTRRLIVDNAALVTRAAGERVLAELERLSAHGFRLLAELDLLAPLGGSLDPRSDRLDSPRYRLVAAFGENVRRLPVSVETRRYARALLSAEPPADDSPRAIYRFRRMTEPWATDALVFLERPELIPAVEAARASEPVDALLRGDELGLPPGPEIGRLLERIAEERAAGTISTRDEALDLARREARR
;
A
#
# COMPACT_ATOMS: atom_id res chain seq x y z
N MET A 1 -1.42 21.07 17.21
CA MET A 1 -0.05 21.21 16.59
C MET A 1 1.06 20.81 17.57
N ASP A 2 2.30 20.76 17.11
CA ASP A 2 3.47 20.33 17.89
C ASP A 2 3.99 21.48 18.76
N GLU A 3 3.87 21.36 20.09
CA GLU A 3 4.29 22.40 21.03
C GLU A 3 5.81 22.57 21.05
N LEU A 4 6.57 21.48 20.87
CA LEU A 4 8.03 21.56 20.83
C LEU A 4 8.54 22.34 19.61
N VAL A 5 7.85 22.23 18.45
CA VAL A 5 8.15 23.09 17.29
C VAL A 5 7.93 24.55 17.64
N ARG A 6 6.87 24.89 18.41
CA ARG A 6 6.61 26.25 18.87
C ARG A 6 7.69 26.77 19.81
N GLU A 7 8.17 25.93 20.71
CA GLU A 7 9.27 26.30 21.64
C GLU A 7 10.58 26.53 20.88
N VAL A 8 10.85 25.74 19.86
CA VAL A 8 12.12 25.83 19.09
C VAL A 8 12.12 26.97 18.08
N LEU A 9 10.97 27.29 17.46
CA LEU A 9 10.85 28.23 16.34
C LEU A 9 9.91 29.41 16.62
N GLY A 10 9.42 29.58 17.85
CA GLY A 10 8.38 30.58 18.16
C GLY A 10 8.73 32.03 17.79
N ASP A 11 10.01 32.36 17.78
CA ASP A 11 10.51 33.71 17.44
C ASP A 11 10.94 33.80 15.95
N GLU A 12 10.86 32.69 15.18
CA GLU A 12 11.24 32.65 13.78
C GLU A 12 10.02 32.74 12.86
N GLU A 13 10.26 33.22 11.63
CA GLU A 13 9.26 33.18 10.56
C GLU A 13 9.11 31.75 10.06
N ALA A 14 8.14 31.04 10.65
CA ALA A 14 7.87 29.63 10.39
C ALA A 14 6.39 29.31 10.45
N TRP A 15 5.96 28.26 9.70
CA TRP A 15 4.56 27.85 9.58
C TRP A 15 4.42 26.34 9.61
N PHE A 16 3.40 25.87 10.31
CA PHE A 16 2.84 24.54 10.07
C PHE A 16 2.06 24.57 8.77
N VAL A 17 2.14 23.52 7.95
CA VAL A 17 1.52 23.49 6.63
C VAL A 17 1.02 22.08 6.26
N GLY A 18 0.29 21.98 5.16
CA GLY A 18 -0.03 20.71 4.53
C GLY A 18 -1.01 19.85 5.31
N GLY A 19 -0.77 18.53 5.31
CA GLY A 19 -1.65 17.55 5.93
C GLY A 19 -1.85 17.76 7.42
N ALA A 20 -0.85 18.28 8.14
CA ALA A 20 -0.92 18.54 9.57
C ALA A 20 -1.98 19.60 9.91
N VAL A 21 -2.02 20.71 9.17
CA VAL A 21 -3.00 21.79 9.39
C VAL A 21 -4.40 21.32 9.02
N ARG A 22 -4.53 20.64 7.88
CA ARG A 22 -5.79 20.02 7.46
C ARG A 22 -6.35 19.08 8.53
N ASP A 23 -5.53 18.15 9.02
CA ASP A 23 -5.97 17.13 9.97
C ASP A 23 -6.32 17.75 11.33
N GLU A 24 -5.63 18.80 11.76
CA GLU A 24 -6.02 19.58 12.95
C GLU A 24 -7.37 20.26 12.78
N LEU A 25 -7.62 20.91 11.63
CA LEU A 25 -8.91 21.54 11.31
C LEU A 25 -10.07 20.53 11.24
N LEU A 26 -9.78 19.30 10.82
CA LEU A 26 -10.74 18.20 10.80
C LEU A 26 -10.84 17.44 12.14
N ALA A 27 -10.17 17.91 13.21
CA ALA A 27 -10.07 17.24 14.51
C ALA A 27 -9.57 15.77 14.38
N ARG A 28 -8.74 15.48 13.40
CA ARG A 28 -8.07 14.17 13.19
C ARG A 28 -6.74 14.14 13.92
N ARG A 29 -6.25 12.96 14.22
CA ARG A 29 -4.93 12.78 14.80
C ARG A 29 -3.84 13.19 13.81
N VAL A 30 -3.02 14.16 14.20
CA VAL A 30 -1.83 14.57 13.44
C VAL A 30 -0.68 13.60 13.75
N LEU A 31 -0.21 12.88 12.75
CA LEU A 31 0.90 11.91 12.87
C LEU A 31 2.22 12.52 12.41
N ASP A 32 2.21 13.13 11.24
CA ASP A 32 3.36 13.77 10.62
C ASP A 32 3.13 15.28 10.59
N VAL A 33 4.17 16.05 10.89
CA VAL A 33 4.10 17.49 10.95
C VAL A 33 5.03 18.09 9.90
N ASP A 34 4.46 18.88 8.99
CA ASP A 34 5.21 19.64 8.00
C ASP A 34 5.42 21.08 8.48
N VAL A 35 6.66 21.54 8.53
CA VAL A 35 7.05 22.89 8.93
C VAL A 35 7.81 23.55 7.78
N VAL A 36 7.36 24.75 7.39
CA VAL A 36 8.09 25.62 6.46
C VAL A 36 8.79 26.69 7.27
N CYS A 37 10.11 26.85 7.08
CA CYS A 37 10.93 27.82 7.79
C CYS A 37 12.12 28.29 6.94
N ARG A 38 12.86 29.30 7.40
CA ARG A 38 14.02 29.83 6.65
C ARG A 38 15.22 28.89 6.66
N GLU A 39 15.50 28.27 7.81
CA GLU A 39 16.71 27.47 8.07
C GLU A 39 16.37 26.04 8.50
N PRO A 40 15.88 25.16 7.58
CA PRO A 40 15.40 23.81 7.92
C PRO A 40 16.42 22.94 8.64
N ALA A 41 17.69 23.01 8.24
CA ALA A 41 18.75 22.21 8.87
C ALA A 41 19.00 22.61 10.34
N THR A 42 18.96 23.90 10.62
CA THR A 42 19.14 24.47 11.97
C THR A 42 17.93 24.09 12.83
N ALA A 43 16.72 24.31 12.31
CA ALA A 43 15.47 23.97 12.96
C ALA A 43 15.38 22.47 13.30
N ALA A 44 15.69 21.59 12.34
CA ALA A 44 15.67 20.15 12.55
C ALA A 44 16.64 19.68 13.64
N ARG A 45 17.85 20.24 13.67
CA ARG A 45 18.84 19.89 14.70
C ARG A 45 18.43 20.41 16.09
N ALA A 46 17.90 21.63 16.16
CA ALA A 46 17.41 22.20 17.41
C ALA A 46 16.23 21.38 17.97
N TYR A 47 15.27 21.04 17.11
CA TYR A 47 14.14 20.19 17.47
C TYR A 47 14.60 18.79 17.91
N ALA A 48 15.49 18.15 17.15
CA ALA A 48 16.00 16.82 17.49
C ALA A 48 16.73 16.76 18.84
N LYS A 49 17.47 17.83 19.18
CA LYS A 49 18.18 17.94 20.46
C LYS A 49 17.21 17.92 21.66
N GLN A 50 16.02 18.49 21.50
CA GLN A 50 15.02 18.56 22.59
C GLN A 50 14.10 17.33 22.58
N SER A 51 13.71 16.85 21.38
CA SER A 51 12.81 15.67 21.26
C SER A 51 13.51 14.33 21.49
N GLY A 52 14.84 14.29 21.47
CA GLY A 52 15.61 13.04 21.45
C GLY A 52 15.51 12.29 20.13
N GLY A 53 15.00 12.93 19.07
CA GLY A 53 14.85 12.37 17.74
C GLY A 53 16.16 12.35 16.93
N ALA A 54 16.13 11.67 15.77
CA ALA A 54 17.25 11.61 14.85
C ALA A 54 17.00 12.50 13.62
N PRO A 55 17.79 13.58 13.41
CA PRO A 55 17.67 14.45 12.25
C PRO A 55 18.48 13.89 11.07
N PHE A 56 17.91 13.93 9.86
CA PHE A 56 18.63 13.63 8.62
C PHE A 56 18.10 14.44 7.44
N ALA A 57 18.93 14.65 6.43
CA ALA A 57 18.53 15.30 5.19
C ALA A 57 17.59 14.36 4.40
N LEU A 58 16.35 14.79 4.18
CA LEU A 58 15.40 14.08 3.34
C LEU A 58 15.71 14.30 1.85
N SER A 59 16.12 15.52 1.50
CA SER A 59 16.56 15.91 0.16
C SER A 59 17.60 17.03 0.26
N GLU A 60 18.83 16.76 -0.17
CA GLU A 60 19.85 17.80 -0.28
C GLU A 60 19.49 18.86 -1.33
N ARG A 61 18.93 18.42 -2.46
CA ARG A 61 18.50 19.32 -3.56
C ARG A 61 17.43 20.32 -3.12
N HIS A 62 16.54 19.92 -2.22
CA HIS A 62 15.43 20.75 -1.74
C HIS A 62 15.68 21.29 -0.33
N ALA A 63 16.87 21.08 0.23
CA ALA A 63 17.24 21.46 1.58
C ALA A 63 16.20 21.03 2.66
N SER A 64 15.53 19.90 2.44
CA SER A 64 14.49 19.36 3.33
C SER A 64 15.10 18.43 4.37
N TRP A 65 14.67 18.56 5.63
CA TRP A 65 15.15 17.75 6.75
C TRP A 65 13.99 17.06 7.44
N ARG A 66 14.22 15.83 7.88
CA ARG A 66 13.28 15.06 8.70
C ARG A 66 13.87 14.76 10.05
N VAL A 67 13.04 14.81 11.07
CA VAL A 67 13.36 14.29 12.40
C VAL A 67 12.40 13.15 12.70
N VAL A 68 12.95 11.98 13.00
CA VAL A 68 12.17 10.83 13.47
C VAL A 68 12.27 10.77 14.98
N ASN A 69 11.14 10.92 15.65
CA ASN A 69 11.06 10.92 17.12
C ASN A 69 11.01 9.48 17.67
N PRO A 70 11.43 9.27 18.94
CA PRO A 70 11.11 8.05 19.66
C PRO A 70 9.60 7.81 19.65
N GLY A 71 9.14 6.66 19.14
CA GLY A 71 7.71 6.37 18.93
C GLY A 71 7.20 6.55 17.51
N GLY A 72 8.09 6.93 16.57
CA GLY A 72 7.83 6.87 15.12
C GLY A 72 7.13 8.11 14.52
N ARG A 73 6.78 9.12 15.33
CA ARG A 73 6.27 10.41 14.80
C ARG A 73 7.35 11.15 14.05
N THR A 74 7.01 11.77 12.91
CA THR A 74 7.96 12.56 12.12
C THR A 74 7.64 14.04 12.07
N VAL A 75 8.69 14.85 11.95
CA VAL A 75 8.58 16.30 11.70
C VAL A 75 9.50 16.64 10.53
N ASP A 76 8.91 17.19 9.48
CA ASP A 76 9.61 17.62 8.27
C ASP A 76 9.79 19.13 8.27
N PHE A 77 11.03 19.57 8.07
CA PHE A 77 11.40 20.97 7.93
C PHE A 77 11.80 21.24 6.49
N THR A 78 11.12 22.18 5.84
CA THR A 78 11.36 22.55 4.44
C THR A 78 11.58 24.06 4.32
N PRO A 79 12.39 24.52 3.34
CA PRO A 79 12.60 25.95 3.16
C PRO A 79 11.35 26.63 2.59
N VAL A 80 11.09 27.85 3.02
CA VAL A 80 10.08 28.71 2.38
C VAL A 80 10.57 29.15 1.00
N HIS A 81 9.74 29.02 -0.02
CA HIS A 81 10.05 29.45 -1.39
C HIS A 81 9.41 30.81 -1.70
N GLY A 82 10.11 31.88 -1.43
CA GLY A 82 9.62 33.24 -1.55
C GLY A 82 8.81 33.66 -0.32
N THR A 83 7.53 34.01 -0.49
CA THR A 83 6.61 34.22 0.63
C THR A 83 5.81 32.95 0.92
N ILE A 84 5.23 32.84 2.10
CA ILE A 84 4.40 31.69 2.45
C ILE A 84 3.18 31.54 1.53
N GLU A 85 2.58 32.65 1.11
CA GLU A 85 1.45 32.64 0.16
C GLU A 85 1.87 32.06 -1.18
N ALA A 86 3.07 32.42 -1.67
CA ALA A 86 3.61 31.87 -2.91
C ALA A 86 3.91 30.37 -2.78
N ASP A 87 4.34 29.89 -1.62
CA ASP A 87 4.53 28.46 -1.33
C ASP A 87 3.20 27.70 -1.36
N LEU A 88 2.17 28.27 -0.70
CA LEU A 88 0.83 27.68 -0.67
C LEU A 88 0.19 27.55 -2.05
N LEU A 89 0.33 28.57 -2.91
CA LEU A 89 -0.17 28.58 -4.30
C LEU A 89 0.49 27.53 -5.21
N ARG A 90 1.62 26.94 -4.81
CA ARG A 90 2.33 25.88 -5.57
C ARG A 90 2.01 24.47 -5.11
N ARG A 91 1.18 24.33 -4.05
CA ARG A 91 0.78 23.05 -3.50
C ARG A 91 -0.19 22.32 -4.43
N ASP A 92 -0.57 21.12 -4.03
CA ASP A 92 -1.44 20.26 -4.82
C ASP A 92 -2.93 20.68 -4.75
N PHE A 93 -3.48 20.71 -3.53
CA PHE A 93 -4.90 20.92 -3.29
C PHE A 93 -5.10 22.00 -2.23
N THR A 94 -6.21 22.75 -2.36
CA THR A 94 -6.57 23.86 -1.46
C THR A 94 -6.56 23.43 0.00
N ILE A 95 -7.09 22.27 0.31
CA ILE A 95 -7.13 21.70 1.67
C ILE A 95 -5.74 21.40 2.27
N ASN A 96 -4.70 21.33 1.45
CA ASN A 96 -3.30 21.20 1.87
C ASN A 96 -2.52 22.53 1.73
N ALA A 97 -3.17 23.58 1.22
CA ALA A 97 -2.59 24.90 0.98
C ALA A 97 -2.99 25.91 2.05
N ILE A 98 -3.09 25.46 3.29
CA ILE A 98 -3.36 26.25 4.48
C ILE A 98 -2.10 26.26 5.34
N ALA A 99 -1.73 27.41 5.89
CA ALA A 99 -0.63 27.55 6.84
C ALA A 99 -1.10 28.11 8.17
N LEU A 100 -0.50 27.63 9.27
CA LEU A 100 -0.68 28.16 10.61
C LEU A 100 0.66 28.68 11.12
N PRO A 101 0.82 29.98 11.46
CA PRO A 101 2.06 30.50 12.01
C PRO A 101 2.49 29.72 13.26
N VAL A 102 3.78 29.36 13.37
CA VAL A 102 4.31 28.67 14.55
C VAL A 102 4.17 29.52 15.78
N ALA A 103 4.35 30.85 15.68
CA ALA A 103 4.13 31.80 16.76
C ALA A 103 2.66 31.92 17.21
N GLY A 104 1.74 31.30 16.49
CA GLY A 104 0.30 31.41 16.70
C GLY A 104 -0.32 32.55 15.88
N GLY A 105 -1.64 32.62 15.87
CA GLY A 105 -2.40 33.61 15.09
C GLY A 105 -3.43 32.95 14.19
N GLU A 106 -3.89 33.68 13.17
CA GLU A 106 -4.88 33.22 12.20
C GLU A 106 -4.24 32.34 11.11
N HIS A 107 -5.03 31.42 10.55
CA HIS A 107 -4.61 30.63 9.40
C HIS A 107 -4.45 31.51 8.15
N LEU A 108 -3.38 31.27 7.42
CA LEU A 108 -3.18 31.82 6.08
C LEU A 108 -3.76 30.85 5.07
N ASP A 109 -4.77 31.29 4.34
CA ASP A 109 -5.53 30.44 3.41
C ASP A 109 -5.83 31.18 2.09
N PRO A 110 -4.82 31.41 1.25
CA PRO A 110 -5.01 32.16 0.00
C PRO A 110 -5.84 31.39 -1.05
N CYS A 111 -6.05 30.09 -0.85
CA CYS A 111 -6.73 29.21 -1.81
C CYS A 111 -8.16 28.82 -1.39
N GLY A 112 -8.65 29.24 -0.23
CA GLY A 112 -9.99 28.88 0.28
C GLY A 112 -10.09 27.42 0.75
N GLY A 113 -8.98 26.85 1.22
CA GLY A 113 -8.94 25.45 1.67
C GLY A 113 -9.82 25.18 2.88
N GLN A 114 -10.03 26.15 3.79
CA GLN A 114 -10.93 25.99 4.93
C GLN A 114 -12.39 25.86 4.49
N GLU A 115 -12.81 26.57 3.43
CA GLU A 115 -14.15 26.41 2.85
C GLU A 115 -14.29 25.02 2.20
N ASP A 116 -13.28 24.59 1.44
CA ASP A 116 -13.29 23.26 0.81
C ASP A 116 -13.29 22.11 1.84
N LEU A 117 -12.66 22.31 3.02
CA LEU A 117 -12.76 21.37 4.15
C LEU A 117 -14.20 21.27 4.68
N GLN A 118 -14.91 22.40 4.78
CA GLN A 118 -16.32 22.41 5.21
C GLN A 118 -17.24 21.76 4.17
N LEU A 119 -16.97 22.02 2.88
CA LEU A 119 -17.70 21.43 1.75
C LEU A 119 -17.32 19.96 1.51
N ARG A 120 -16.27 19.46 2.15
CA ARG A 120 -15.71 18.12 1.94
C ARG A 120 -15.30 17.90 0.49
N GLU A 121 -14.58 18.85 -0.08
CA GLU A 121 -14.12 18.82 -1.46
C GLU A 121 -12.59 18.79 -1.56
N VAL A 122 -12.09 18.00 -2.52
CA VAL A 122 -10.68 18.03 -2.97
C VAL A 122 -10.62 18.90 -4.23
N ARG A 123 -10.10 20.11 -4.09
CA ARG A 123 -9.95 21.09 -5.16
C ARG A 123 -8.48 21.35 -5.48
N ALA A 124 -8.13 21.33 -6.75
CA ALA A 124 -6.82 21.71 -7.27
C ALA A 124 -6.52 23.20 -7.01
N VAL A 125 -5.30 23.53 -6.60
CA VAL A 125 -4.89 24.92 -6.37
C VAL A 125 -4.80 25.71 -7.67
N SER A 126 -4.42 25.06 -8.78
CA SER A 126 -4.29 25.68 -10.10
C SER A 126 -4.66 24.71 -11.22
N GLU A 127 -4.85 25.24 -12.43
CA GLU A 127 -5.13 24.42 -13.61
C GLU A 127 -3.90 23.59 -14.06
N SER A 128 -2.68 24.10 -13.82
CA SER A 128 -1.42 23.43 -14.21
C SER A 128 -0.95 22.36 -13.20
N VAL A 129 -1.65 22.19 -12.08
CA VAL A 129 -1.24 21.37 -10.93
C VAL A 129 -0.82 19.94 -11.31
N PHE A 130 -1.46 19.35 -12.32
CA PHE A 130 -1.19 17.98 -12.79
C PHE A 130 -0.06 17.91 -13.82
N GLU A 131 0.20 18.99 -14.55
CA GLU A 131 1.36 19.12 -15.45
C GLU A 131 2.64 19.29 -14.64
N ASP A 132 2.58 20.06 -13.54
CA ASP A 132 3.71 20.30 -12.62
C ASP A 132 4.17 19.02 -11.92
N ASP A 133 3.25 18.17 -11.45
CA ASP A 133 3.53 16.85 -10.88
C ASP A 133 2.38 15.88 -11.19
N PRO A 134 2.55 14.99 -12.20
CA PRO A 134 1.53 14.03 -12.58
C PRO A 134 1.09 13.06 -11.48
N LEU A 135 1.88 12.84 -10.42
CA LEU A 135 1.47 12.04 -9.28
C LEU A 135 0.23 12.62 -8.58
N ARG A 136 0.04 13.93 -8.65
CA ARG A 136 -1.11 14.61 -8.04
C ARG A 136 -2.45 14.12 -8.58
N LEU A 137 -2.49 13.52 -9.77
CA LEU A 137 -3.67 12.86 -10.32
C LEU A 137 -4.14 11.71 -9.40
N VAL A 138 -3.25 10.79 -9.04
CA VAL A 138 -3.58 9.68 -8.13
C VAL A 138 -3.76 10.18 -6.69
N ARG A 139 -2.99 11.19 -6.31
CA ARG A 139 -3.08 11.79 -4.98
C ARG A 139 -4.42 12.49 -4.73
N ALA A 140 -5.07 13.08 -5.76
CA ALA A 140 -6.43 13.62 -5.66
C ALA A 140 -7.42 12.52 -5.25
N VAL A 141 -7.34 11.39 -5.93
CA VAL A 141 -8.19 10.22 -5.65
C VAL A 141 -7.93 9.69 -4.25
N ARG A 142 -6.65 9.54 -3.87
CA ARG A 142 -6.30 9.06 -2.53
C ARG A 142 -6.81 9.99 -1.43
N LEU A 143 -6.70 11.30 -1.60
CA LEU A 143 -7.21 12.25 -0.61
C LEU A 143 -8.74 12.20 -0.52
N ALA A 144 -9.43 12.12 -1.65
CA ALA A 144 -10.89 11.97 -1.67
C ALA A 144 -11.33 10.68 -0.95
N ASP A 145 -10.68 9.56 -1.23
CA ASP A 145 -10.96 8.27 -0.63
C ASP A 145 -10.64 8.25 0.88
N GLU A 146 -9.45 8.72 1.28
CA GLU A 146 -8.98 8.72 2.69
C GLU A 146 -9.80 9.64 3.60
N LEU A 147 -10.25 10.78 3.06
CA LEU A 147 -11.00 11.79 3.81
C LEU A 147 -12.52 11.59 3.71
N ASP A 148 -12.98 10.69 2.85
CA ASP A 148 -14.39 10.55 2.46
C ASP A 148 -14.94 11.89 1.92
N PHE A 149 -14.18 12.49 0.97
CA PHE A 149 -14.48 13.75 0.31
C PHE A 149 -14.83 13.51 -1.16
N THR A 150 -15.48 14.48 -1.80
CA THR A 150 -15.71 14.47 -3.24
C THR A 150 -14.59 15.23 -3.96
N VAL A 151 -14.32 14.88 -5.21
CA VAL A 151 -13.43 15.67 -6.07
C VAL A 151 -14.25 16.81 -6.68
N ALA A 152 -13.83 18.07 -6.45
CA ALA A 152 -14.52 19.26 -6.95
C ALA A 152 -14.74 19.20 -8.48
N PRO A 153 -15.87 19.68 -9.02
CA PRO A 153 -16.23 19.48 -10.43
C PRO A 153 -15.18 19.94 -11.45
N MET A 154 -14.52 21.08 -11.20
CA MET A 154 -13.46 21.57 -12.07
C MET A 154 -12.21 20.66 -11.97
N THR A 155 -11.84 20.27 -10.76
CA THR A 155 -10.71 19.36 -10.53
C THR A 155 -10.95 18.01 -11.21
N ARG A 156 -12.18 17.49 -11.17
CA ARG A 156 -12.58 16.27 -11.86
C ARG A 156 -12.35 16.38 -13.38
N ARG A 157 -12.73 17.49 -13.99
CA ARG A 157 -12.46 17.74 -15.42
C ARG A 157 -10.96 17.77 -15.71
N LEU A 158 -10.20 18.54 -14.93
CA LEU A 158 -8.75 18.63 -15.08
C LEU A 158 -8.06 17.25 -14.95
N ILE A 159 -8.54 16.37 -14.05
CA ILE A 159 -8.02 15.01 -13.93
C ILE A 159 -8.27 14.21 -15.18
N VAL A 160 -9.50 14.19 -15.70
CA VAL A 160 -9.85 13.44 -16.92
C VAL A 160 -9.07 13.95 -18.13
N ASP A 161 -8.99 15.27 -18.30
CA ASP A 161 -8.26 15.90 -19.42
C ASP A 161 -6.75 15.59 -19.38
N ASN A 162 -6.19 15.38 -18.18
CA ASN A 162 -4.77 15.10 -17.96
C ASN A 162 -4.47 13.64 -17.61
N ALA A 163 -5.43 12.73 -17.66
CA ALA A 163 -5.29 11.36 -17.15
C ALA A 163 -4.08 10.62 -17.73
N ALA A 164 -3.76 10.82 -19.02
CA ALA A 164 -2.61 10.21 -19.67
C ALA A 164 -1.25 10.59 -19.03
N LEU A 165 -1.16 11.76 -18.38
CA LEU A 165 0.07 12.20 -17.72
C LEU A 165 0.48 11.32 -16.54
N VAL A 166 -0.45 10.55 -15.96
CA VAL A 166 -0.17 9.69 -14.80
C VAL A 166 0.99 8.72 -15.06
N THR A 167 1.20 8.33 -16.32
CA THR A 167 2.30 7.43 -16.75
C THR A 167 3.68 8.09 -16.66
N ARG A 168 3.76 9.41 -16.51
CA ARG A 168 5.02 10.15 -16.32
C ARG A 168 5.48 10.20 -14.86
N ALA A 169 4.59 9.88 -13.92
CA ALA A 169 4.96 9.81 -12.51
C ALA A 169 5.86 8.59 -12.24
N ALA A 170 6.80 8.73 -11.30
CA ALA A 170 7.66 7.60 -10.91
C ALA A 170 6.83 6.45 -10.32
N GLY A 171 7.08 5.23 -10.81
CA GLY A 171 6.26 4.06 -10.49
C GLY A 171 6.18 3.77 -9.00
N GLU A 172 7.27 3.97 -8.24
CA GLU A 172 7.32 3.77 -6.78
C GLU A 172 6.39 4.75 -6.06
N ARG A 173 6.33 6.01 -6.53
CA ARG A 173 5.45 7.02 -5.95
C ARG A 173 3.98 6.70 -6.27
N VAL A 174 3.69 6.24 -7.48
CA VAL A 174 2.35 5.80 -7.89
C VAL A 174 1.91 4.60 -7.04
N LEU A 175 2.77 3.60 -6.88
CA LEU A 175 2.47 2.42 -6.07
C LEU A 175 2.15 2.79 -4.62
N ALA A 176 2.93 3.69 -4.02
CA ALA A 176 2.70 4.15 -2.64
C ALA A 176 1.33 4.82 -2.45
N GLU A 177 0.83 5.55 -3.46
CA GLU A 177 -0.53 6.12 -3.42
C GLU A 177 -1.59 5.02 -3.63
N LEU A 178 -1.37 4.09 -4.58
CA LEU A 178 -2.31 2.98 -4.87
C LEU A 178 -2.50 2.03 -3.67
N GLU A 179 -1.42 1.74 -2.92
CA GLU A 179 -1.47 0.87 -1.74
C GLU A 179 -2.32 1.43 -0.60
N ARG A 180 -2.57 2.74 -0.61
CA ARG A 180 -3.40 3.43 0.40
C ARG A 180 -4.87 3.51 0.02
N LEU A 181 -5.23 3.17 -1.22
CA LEU A 181 -6.61 3.23 -1.68
C LEU A 181 -7.45 2.09 -1.12
N SER A 182 -8.68 2.43 -0.76
CA SER A 182 -9.74 1.47 -0.53
C SER A 182 -10.31 0.95 -1.87
N ALA A 183 -11.26 0.04 -1.82
CA ALA A 183 -12.00 -0.39 -3.00
C ALA A 183 -12.78 0.78 -3.66
N HIS A 184 -13.27 1.73 -2.83
CA HIS A 184 -13.88 2.96 -3.35
C HIS A 184 -12.87 3.81 -4.14
N GLY A 185 -11.66 3.96 -3.64
CA GLY A 185 -10.59 4.68 -4.36
C GLY A 185 -10.28 4.05 -5.71
N PHE A 186 -10.29 2.73 -5.85
CA PHE A 186 -10.12 2.06 -7.14
C PHE A 186 -11.29 2.31 -8.10
N ARG A 187 -12.53 2.37 -7.59
CA ARG A 187 -13.69 2.79 -8.40
C ARG A 187 -13.53 4.22 -8.88
N LEU A 188 -13.11 5.13 -8.00
CA LEU A 188 -12.90 6.53 -8.33
C LEU A 188 -11.74 6.71 -9.36
N LEU A 189 -10.66 5.92 -9.27
CA LEU A 189 -9.61 5.88 -10.31
C LEU A 189 -10.18 5.51 -11.69
N ALA A 190 -11.08 4.52 -11.74
CA ALA A 190 -11.70 4.10 -12.99
C ALA A 190 -12.67 5.17 -13.53
N GLU A 191 -13.46 5.80 -12.67
CA GLU A 191 -14.38 6.88 -13.03
C GLU A 191 -13.67 8.16 -13.54
N LEU A 192 -12.42 8.36 -13.14
CA LEU A 192 -11.59 9.48 -13.53
C LEU A 192 -10.58 9.14 -14.64
N ASP A 193 -10.78 8.02 -15.33
CA ASP A 193 -9.94 7.52 -16.42
C ASP A 193 -8.45 7.32 -16.07
N LEU A 194 -8.11 7.20 -14.79
CA LEU A 194 -6.73 7.04 -14.32
C LEU A 194 -6.26 5.58 -14.29
N LEU A 195 -7.19 4.62 -14.15
CA LEU A 195 -6.83 3.22 -13.94
C LEU A 195 -6.29 2.56 -15.22
N ALA A 196 -6.92 2.82 -16.36
CA ALA A 196 -6.52 2.26 -17.65
C ALA A 196 -5.11 2.68 -18.13
N PRO A 197 -4.70 3.96 -18.06
CA PRO A 197 -3.34 4.37 -18.38
C PRO A 197 -2.27 3.71 -17.50
N LEU A 198 -2.60 3.39 -16.25
CA LEU A 198 -1.72 2.65 -15.34
C LEU A 198 -1.63 1.15 -15.66
N GLY A 199 -2.46 0.66 -16.60
CA GLY A 199 -2.53 -0.74 -16.99
C GLY A 199 -3.46 -1.60 -16.15
N GLY A 200 -4.34 -0.97 -15.38
CA GLY A 200 -5.37 -1.63 -14.58
C GLY A 200 -6.76 -1.55 -15.21
N SER A 201 -7.70 -2.27 -14.61
CA SER A 201 -9.12 -2.24 -14.92
C SER A 201 -9.93 -2.44 -13.64
N LEU A 202 -11.16 -1.92 -13.61
CA LEU A 202 -12.04 -2.15 -12.45
C LEU A 202 -12.46 -3.63 -12.41
N ASP A 203 -12.17 -4.29 -11.31
CA ASP A 203 -12.55 -5.67 -11.06
C ASP A 203 -13.52 -5.73 -9.87
N PRO A 204 -14.71 -6.35 -10.02
CA PRO A 204 -15.68 -6.48 -8.94
C PRO A 204 -15.15 -7.22 -7.70
N ARG A 205 -14.08 -8.01 -7.88
CA ARG A 205 -13.44 -8.74 -6.77
C ARG A 205 -12.67 -7.83 -5.81
N SER A 206 -12.31 -6.60 -6.22
CA SER A 206 -11.51 -5.67 -5.39
C SER A 206 -12.14 -5.33 -4.03
N ASP A 207 -13.45 -5.51 -3.88
CA ASP A 207 -14.21 -5.26 -2.63
C ASP A 207 -14.21 -6.47 -1.67
N ARG A 208 -13.75 -7.64 -2.09
CA ARG A 208 -13.93 -8.90 -1.34
C ARG A 208 -13.00 -9.08 -0.16
N LEU A 209 -11.82 -8.46 -0.22
CA LEU A 209 -10.85 -8.46 0.87
C LEU A 209 -10.33 -7.06 1.12
N ASP A 210 -10.32 -6.65 2.39
CA ASP A 210 -9.68 -5.41 2.82
C ASP A 210 -8.17 -5.59 2.93
N SER A 211 -7.53 -5.70 1.78
CA SER A 211 -6.08 -5.88 1.63
C SER A 211 -5.57 -5.07 0.45
N PRO A 212 -4.62 -4.13 0.66
CA PRO A 212 -4.01 -3.36 -0.43
C PRO A 212 -3.43 -4.27 -1.52
N ARG A 213 -2.74 -5.32 -1.13
CA ARG A 213 -2.12 -6.29 -2.04
C ARG A 213 -3.16 -7.04 -2.88
N TYR A 214 -4.28 -7.42 -2.26
CA TYR A 214 -5.38 -8.08 -2.95
C TYR A 214 -6.02 -7.15 -3.99
N ARG A 215 -6.31 -5.91 -3.61
CA ARG A 215 -6.88 -4.89 -4.52
C ARG A 215 -5.97 -4.62 -5.71
N LEU A 216 -4.66 -4.52 -5.50
CA LEU A 216 -3.69 -4.38 -6.59
C LEU A 216 -3.76 -5.56 -7.56
N VAL A 217 -3.79 -6.80 -7.05
CA VAL A 217 -3.87 -7.99 -7.92
C VAL A 217 -5.22 -8.04 -8.65
N ALA A 218 -6.33 -7.73 -7.99
CA ALA A 218 -7.63 -7.68 -8.64
C ALA A 218 -7.66 -6.61 -9.76
N ALA A 219 -7.20 -5.40 -9.48
CA ALA A 219 -7.26 -4.30 -10.45
C ALA A 219 -6.26 -4.43 -11.61
N PHE A 220 -5.07 -4.99 -11.38
CA PHE A 220 -4.00 -5.04 -12.38
C PHE A 220 -3.79 -6.42 -13.01
N GLY A 221 -4.30 -7.51 -12.42
CA GLY A 221 -4.07 -8.85 -12.91
C GLY A 221 -2.58 -9.12 -13.18
N GLU A 222 -2.26 -9.68 -14.34
CA GLU A 222 -0.87 -9.94 -14.76
C GLU A 222 -0.03 -8.65 -14.89
N ASN A 223 -0.66 -7.49 -15.12
CA ASN A 223 0.03 -6.22 -15.23
C ASN A 223 0.59 -5.71 -13.88
N VAL A 224 0.20 -6.29 -12.76
CA VAL A 224 0.80 -5.97 -11.45
C VAL A 224 2.34 -6.11 -11.47
N ARG A 225 2.87 -6.95 -12.36
CA ARG A 225 4.32 -7.13 -12.56
C ARG A 225 5.03 -5.91 -13.15
N ARG A 226 4.29 -4.99 -13.78
CA ARG A 226 4.81 -3.73 -14.33
C ARG A 226 4.96 -2.66 -13.26
N LEU A 227 4.25 -2.80 -12.14
CA LEU A 227 4.43 -1.96 -10.97
C LEU A 227 5.68 -2.39 -10.19
N PRO A 228 6.38 -1.49 -9.52
CA PRO A 228 7.58 -1.80 -8.72
C PRO A 228 7.24 -2.47 -7.39
N VAL A 229 6.37 -3.47 -7.43
CA VAL A 229 5.93 -4.22 -6.26
C VAL A 229 7.02 -5.11 -5.68
N SER A 230 6.93 -5.43 -4.40
CA SER A 230 7.85 -6.30 -3.69
C SER A 230 7.87 -7.74 -4.26
N VAL A 231 8.94 -8.48 -3.96
CA VAL A 231 9.03 -9.92 -4.32
C VAL A 231 7.87 -10.71 -3.71
N GLU A 232 7.48 -10.36 -2.49
CA GLU A 232 6.36 -11.00 -1.79
C GLU A 232 5.03 -10.73 -2.50
N THR A 233 4.78 -9.48 -2.92
CA THR A 233 3.58 -9.14 -3.71
C THR A 233 3.54 -9.88 -5.06
N ARG A 234 4.69 -10.07 -5.71
CA ARG A 234 4.76 -10.88 -6.95
C ARG A 234 4.44 -12.36 -6.71
N ARG A 235 4.89 -12.92 -5.58
CA ARG A 235 4.54 -14.31 -5.19
C ARG A 235 3.06 -14.42 -4.88
N TYR A 236 2.52 -13.45 -4.14
CA TYR A 236 1.10 -13.35 -3.86
C TYR A 236 0.26 -13.30 -5.13
N ALA A 237 0.59 -12.41 -6.06
CA ALA A 237 -0.09 -12.30 -7.35
C ALA A 237 -0.05 -13.62 -8.14
N ARG A 238 1.11 -14.29 -8.16
CA ARG A 238 1.22 -15.61 -8.81
C ARG A 238 0.29 -16.63 -8.17
N ALA A 239 0.26 -16.69 -6.84
CA ALA A 239 -0.61 -17.62 -6.12
C ALA A 239 -2.09 -17.42 -6.45
N LEU A 240 -2.55 -16.16 -6.59
CA LEU A 240 -3.94 -15.88 -6.94
C LEU A 240 -4.26 -16.09 -8.42
N LEU A 241 -3.38 -15.59 -9.31
CA LEU A 241 -3.66 -15.55 -10.76
C LEU A 241 -3.43 -16.91 -11.45
N SER A 242 -2.54 -17.76 -10.90
CA SER A 242 -2.27 -19.10 -11.46
C SER A 242 -3.04 -20.21 -10.76
N ALA A 243 -3.84 -19.89 -9.75
CA ALA A 243 -4.59 -20.89 -9.02
C ALA A 243 -5.81 -21.36 -9.82
N GLU A 244 -6.02 -22.67 -9.81
CA GLU A 244 -7.26 -23.28 -10.24
C GLU A 244 -8.09 -23.68 -9.02
N PRO A 245 -9.41 -23.48 -9.02
CA PRO A 245 -10.24 -23.84 -7.89
C PRO A 245 -10.17 -25.35 -7.62
N PRO A 246 -10.15 -25.80 -6.35
CA PRO A 246 -10.28 -27.22 -6.04
C PRO A 246 -11.58 -27.78 -6.65
N ALA A 247 -11.52 -29.01 -7.15
CA ALA A 247 -12.69 -29.65 -7.74
C ALA A 247 -13.83 -29.86 -6.70
N ASP A 248 -13.44 -30.16 -5.45
CA ASP A 248 -14.30 -30.40 -4.31
C ASP A 248 -13.55 -30.11 -3.00
N ASP A 249 -14.16 -30.39 -1.86
CA ASP A 249 -13.60 -30.23 -0.52
C ASP A 249 -12.81 -31.48 -0.03
N SER A 250 -12.55 -32.45 -0.93
CA SER A 250 -11.79 -33.64 -0.56
C SER A 250 -10.39 -33.27 -0.07
N PRO A 251 -9.84 -34.01 0.92
CA PRO A 251 -8.50 -33.73 1.45
C PRO A 251 -7.42 -33.70 0.37
N ARG A 252 -7.56 -34.47 -0.70
CA ARG A 252 -6.62 -34.51 -1.83
C ARG A 252 -6.72 -33.25 -2.69
N ALA A 253 -7.93 -32.81 -3.04
CA ALA A 253 -8.13 -31.58 -3.82
C ALA A 253 -7.64 -30.35 -3.04
N ILE A 254 -7.96 -30.28 -1.75
CA ILE A 254 -7.49 -29.23 -0.85
C ILE A 254 -5.96 -29.25 -0.68
N TYR A 255 -5.33 -30.41 -0.52
CA TYR A 255 -3.87 -30.53 -0.45
C TYR A 255 -3.19 -29.96 -1.71
N ARG A 256 -3.61 -30.36 -2.90
CA ARG A 256 -3.06 -29.88 -4.18
C ARG A 256 -3.20 -28.36 -4.31
N PHE A 257 -4.37 -27.85 -3.99
CA PHE A 257 -4.62 -26.40 -4.03
C PHE A 257 -3.70 -25.64 -3.07
N ARG A 258 -3.60 -26.08 -1.83
CA ARG A 258 -2.72 -25.47 -0.82
C ARG A 258 -1.26 -25.48 -1.26
N ARG A 259 -0.78 -26.55 -1.85
CA ARG A 259 0.61 -26.64 -2.36
C ARG A 259 0.97 -25.56 -3.37
N MET A 260 0.01 -25.12 -4.18
CA MET A 260 0.19 -24.06 -5.17
C MET A 260 0.01 -22.65 -4.60
N THR A 261 -0.80 -22.52 -3.55
CA THR A 261 -1.30 -21.20 -3.10
C THR A 261 -0.83 -20.77 -1.71
N GLU A 262 -0.30 -21.69 -0.87
CA GLU A 262 0.21 -21.31 0.46
C GLU A 262 1.34 -20.26 0.41
N PRO A 263 1.36 -19.31 1.36
CA PRO A 263 0.48 -19.22 2.54
C PRO A 263 -0.87 -18.52 2.28
N TRP A 264 -1.23 -18.22 1.04
CA TRP A 264 -2.38 -17.38 0.66
C TRP A 264 -3.58 -18.18 0.11
N ALA A 265 -3.72 -19.43 0.53
CA ALA A 265 -4.78 -20.31 0.01
C ALA A 265 -6.21 -19.76 0.26
N THR A 266 -6.44 -19.13 1.41
CA THR A 266 -7.74 -18.49 1.70
C THR A 266 -8.03 -17.30 0.81
N ASP A 267 -7.05 -16.43 0.59
CA ASP A 267 -7.20 -15.29 -0.32
C ASP A 267 -7.41 -15.74 -1.77
N ALA A 268 -6.71 -16.81 -2.18
CA ALA A 268 -6.89 -17.41 -3.51
C ALA A 268 -8.31 -17.98 -3.70
N LEU A 269 -8.90 -18.60 -2.67
CA LEU A 269 -10.30 -19.04 -2.73
C LEU A 269 -11.28 -17.88 -2.87
N VAL A 270 -11.05 -16.77 -2.13
CA VAL A 270 -11.86 -15.55 -2.28
C VAL A 270 -11.72 -14.99 -3.70
N PHE A 271 -10.51 -14.96 -4.24
CA PHE A 271 -10.22 -14.51 -5.60
C PHE A 271 -10.89 -15.37 -6.68
N LEU A 272 -10.94 -16.68 -6.46
CA LEU A 272 -11.56 -17.67 -7.34
C LEU A 272 -13.07 -17.81 -7.13
N GLU A 273 -13.67 -17.02 -6.26
CA GLU A 273 -15.11 -17.05 -5.91
C GLU A 273 -15.57 -18.38 -5.28
N ARG A 274 -14.67 -19.01 -4.52
CA ARG A 274 -14.92 -20.29 -3.83
C ARG A 274 -14.73 -20.19 -2.30
N PRO A 275 -15.30 -19.15 -1.62
CA PRO A 275 -15.10 -18.96 -0.19
C PRO A 275 -15.69 -20.10 0.66
N GLU A 276 -16.63 -20.88 0.12
CA GLU A 276 -17.20 -22.05 0.79
C GLU A 276 -16.17 -23.14 1.11
N LEU A 277 -15.01 -23.15 0.42
CA LEU A 277 -13.93 -24.10 0.65
C LEU A 277 -12.91 -23.65 1.71
N ILE A 278 -13.02 -22.42 2.23
CA ILE A 278 -12.13 -21.89 3.27
C ILE A 278 -12.11 -22.79 4.52
N PRO A 279 -13.25 -23.28 5.06
CA PRO A 279 -13.21 -24.18 6.21
C PRO A 279 -12.43 -25.46 5.98
N ALA A 280 -12.45 -26.03 4.77
CA ALA A 280 -11.67 -27.22 4.42
C ALA A 280 -10.17 -26.94 4.38
N VAL A 281 -9.75 -25.76 3.87
CA VAL A 281 -8.35 -25.31 3.88
C VAL A 281 -7.85 -25.11 5.31
N GLU A 282 -8.65 -24.47 6.16
CA GLU A 282 -8.28 -24.23 7.57
C GLU A 282 -8.21 -25.52 8.37
N ALA A 283 -9.14 -26.44 8.18
CA ALA A 283 -9.12 -27.75 8.80
C ALA A 283 -7.86 -28.55 8.37
N ALA A 284 -7.51 -28.50 7.08
CA ALA A 284 -6.30 -29.13 6.56
C ALA A 284 -5.02 -28.53 7.14
N ARG A 285 -4.97 -27.19 7.36
CA ARG A 285 -3.84 -26.53 8.06
C ARG A 285 -3.73 -26.99 9.51
N ALA A 286 -4.84 -27.02 10.22
CA ALA A 286 -4.87 -27.41 11.63
C ALA A 286 -4.48 -28.88 11.87
N SER A 287 -4.77 -29.75 10.90
CA SER A 287 -4.45 -31.19 10.95
C SER A 287 -3.11 -31.55 10.32
N GLU A 288 -2.37 -30.60 9.75
CA GLU A 288 -1.12 -30.86 9.07
C GLU A 288 -0.05 -31.39 10.03
N PRO A 289 0.48 -32.61 9.78
CA PRO A 289 1.48 -33.19 10.67
C PRO A 289 2.81 -32.44 10.58
N VAL A 290 3.43 -32.18 11.74
CA VAL A 290 4.72 -31.47 11.85
C VAL A 290 5.86 -32.29 11.18
N ASP A 291 5.83 -33.62 11.32
CA ASP A 291 6.88 -34.50 10.83
C ASP A 291 6.50 -35.19 9.51
N ALA A 292 7.43 -35.24 8.57
CA ALA A 292 7.27 -36.04 7.35
C ALA A 292 7.34 -37.54 7.68
N LEU A 293 6.57 -38.37 6.95
CA LEU A 293 6.63 -39.83 7.11
C LEU A 293 7.98 -40.41 6.67
N LEU A 294 8.61 -39.81 5.66
CA LEU A 294 9.91 -40.19 5.12
C LEU A 294 10.74 -38.95 4.78
N ARG A 295 12.05 -39.11 4.86
CA ARG A 295 13.04 -38.15 4.34
C ARG A 295 13.60 -38.67 3.01
N GLY A 296 14.20 -37.77 2.24
CA GLY A 296 14.72 -38.12 0.92
C GLY A 296 15.83 -39.17 0.92
N ASP A 297 16.66 -39.17 1.96
CA ASP A 297 17.74 -40.17 2.16
C ASP A 297 17.23 -41.57 2.49
N GLU A 298 16.02 -41.69 3.02
CA GLU A 298 15.38 -42.97 3.35
C GLU A 298 14.76 -43.70 2.15
N LEU A 299 14.65 -43.02 0.99
CA LEU A 299 14.11 -43.61 -0.25
C LEU A 299 15.11 -44.49 -0.96
N GLY A 300 16.41 -44.46 -0.62
CA GLY A 300 17.45 -45.26 -1.24
C GLY A 300 17.69 -44.94 -2.73
N LEU A 301 17.30 -43.73 -3.18
CA LEU A 301 17.47 -43.26 -4.54
C LEU A 301 18.64 -42.26 -4.65
N PRO A 302 19.28 -42.20 -5.83
CA PRO A 302 20.29 -41.15 -6.06
C PRO A 302 19.67 -39.75 -5.98
N PRO A 303 20.44 -38.73 -5.53
CA PRO A 303 19.94 -37.36 -5.48
C PRO A 303 19.40 -36.91 -6.85
N GLY A 304 18.16 -36.40 -6.86
CA GLY A 304 17.51 -35.97 -8.09
C GLY A 304 16.05 -35.60 -7.91
N PRO A 305 15.42 -35.06 -8.98
CA PRO A 305 14.02 -34.60 -8.94
C PRO A 305 13.01 -35.69 -8.61
N GLU A 306 13.36 -36.94 -8.77
CA GLU A 306 12.50 -38.09 -8.47
C GLU A 306 12.22 -38.20 -6.97
N ILE A 307 13.21 -37.92 -6.11
CA ILE A 307 13.01 -37.88 -4.66
C ILE A 307 11.92 -36.87 -4.31
N GLY A 308 12.01 -35.66 -4.87
CA GLY A 308 11.01 -34.62 -4.62
C GLY A 308 9.60 -35.04 -5.06
N ARG A 309 9.48 -35.65 -6.23
CA ARG A 309 8.20 -36.16 -6.76
C ARG A 309 7.58 -37.23 -5.84
N LEU A 310 8.40 -38.16 -5.35
CA LEU A 310 7.92 -39.23 -4.49
C LEU A 310 7.53 -38.71 -3.09
N LEU A 311 8.31 -37.82 -2.53
CA LEU A 311 7.96 -37.19 -1.24
C LEU A 311 6.67 -36.38 -1.34
N GLU A 312 6.46 -35.67 -2.43
CA GLU A 312 5.22 -34.92 -2.71
C GLU A 312 4.03 -35.89 -2.82
N ARG A 313 4.20 -37.00 -3.50
CA ARG A 313 3.16 -38.05 -3.64
C ARG A 313 2.81 -38.67 -2.29
N ILE A 314 3.81 -38.95 -1.47
CA ILE A 314 3.62 -39.47 -0.10
C ILE A 314 2.86 -38.45 0.76
N ALA A 315 3.22 -37.18 0.68
CA ALA A 315 2.55 -36.12 1.43
C ALA A 315 1.07 -35.95 0.97
N GLU A 316 0.81 -36.03 -0.32
CA GLU A 316 -0.55 -36.00 -0.88
C GLU A 316 -1.40 -37.18 -0.39
N GLU A 317 -0.87 -38.41 -0.44
CA GLU A 317 -1.58 -39.61 0.02
C GLU A 317 -1.80 -39.60 1.53
N ARG A 318 -0.84 -39.04 2.29
CA ARG A 318 -1.02 -38.83 3.73
C ARG A 318 -2.13 -37.82 4.03
N ALA A 319 -2.17 -36.72 3.31
CA ALA A 319 -3.23 -35.71 3.44
C ALA A 319 -4.60 -36.28 3.05
N ALA A 320 -4.64 -37.20 2.08
CA ALA A 320 -5.85 -37.92 1.69
C ALA A 320 -6.26 -39.02 2.68
N GLY A 321 -5.44 -39.30 3.70
CA GLY A 321 -5.71 -40.35 4.69
C GLY A 321 -5.53 -41.79 4.18
N THR A 322 -4.94 -41.97 2.98
CA THR A 322 -4.72 -43.28 2.39
C THR A 322 -3.48 -44.00 2.94
N ILE A 323 -2.56 -43.25 3.51
CA ILE A 323 -1.39 -43.74 4.25
C ILE A 323 -1.21 -42.95 5.53
N SER A 324 -0.73 -43.61 6.58
CA SER A 324 -0.52 -43.01 7.90
C SER A 324 0.80 -43.39 8.56
N THR A 325 1.44 -44.43 8.03
CA THR A 325 2.66 -45.01 8.61
C THR A 325 3.85 -44.91 7.66
N ARG A 326 5.06 -45.02 8.25
CA ARG A 326 6.30 -45.02 7.48
C ARG A 326 6.39 -46.20 6.53
N ASP A 327 5.91 -47.37 6.91
CA ASP A 327 5.97 -48.59 6.08
C ASP A 327 5.04 -48.47 4.87
N GLU A 328 3.82 -47.91 5.04
CA GLU A 328 2.91 -47.62 3.94
C GLU A 328 3.51 -46.62 2.95
N ALA A 329 4.23 -45.60 3.45
CA ALA A 329 4.92 -44.63 2.61
C ALA A 329 6.07 -45.23 1.82
N LEU A 330 6.86 -46.17 2.42
CA LEU A 330 7.92 -46.91 1.72
C LEU A 330 7.34 -47.83 0.62
N ASP A 331 6.23 -48.49 0.90
CA ASP A 331 5.57 -49.36 -0.10
C ASP A 331 4.98 -48.54 -1.23
N LEU A 332 4.45 -47.36 -0.98
CA LEU A 332 4.01 -46.41 -2.00
C LEU A 332 5.20 -45.98 -2.87
N ALA A 333 6.30 -45.57 -2.26
CA ALA A 333 7.50 -45.11 -2.94
C ALA A 333 8.05 -46.22 -3.89
N ARG A 334 8.13 -47.44 -3.41
CA ARG A 334 8.59 -48.60 -4.20
C ARG A 334 7.69 -48.89 -5.41
N ARG A 335 6.37 -48.74 -5.28
CA ARG A 335 5.41 -48.92 -6.37
C ARG A 335 5.53 -47.84 -7.44
N GLU A 336 5.69 -46.60 -7.01
CA GLU A 336 5.79 -45.42 -7.90
C GLU A 336 7.16 -45.37 -8.64
N ALA A 337 8.26 -45.79 -8.00
CA ALA A 337 9.60 -45.86 -8.61
C ALA A 337 9.74 -46.93 -9.69
N ARG A 338 8.81 -47.92 -9.76
CA ARG A 338 8.78 -48.98 -10.80
C ARG A 338 7.95 -48.62 -12.02
N ARG A 339 7.24 -47.47 -11.98
CA ARG A 339 6.42 -46.96 -13.11
C ARG A 339 7.19 -45.93 -13.91
#